data_1ec165798f67136fd617af1daf21affe
#
_entry.id   1ec165798f67136fd617af1daf21affe
#
_cell.length_a   1.000
_cell.length_b   1.000
_cell.length_c   1.000
_cell.angle_alpha   90.00
_cell.angle_beta   90.00
_cell.angle_gamma   90.00
#
_symmetry.space_group_name_H-M   'P 1'
#
loop_
_entity.id
_entity.type
_entity.pdbx_description
1 polymer ?
#
loop_
_entity_poly.entity_id
_entity_poly.type
_entity_poly.pdbx_seq_one_letter_code
_entity_poly.pdbx_strand_id
1 'polypeptide(L)'
;MGRTGTHSLKIALEQLLGGTCHHMMEMFERPDQVALFTRAIDGEPTDWAEVYADFTAMVDFPGSLYWREAAAAFPDAPVLLSSRDAEGWYRSASNTIFLSFDRTPPELRPWMEAVRRGLDARFCADFENKDAMIAAYEKHNAEVRAEVPAERLIDWTPSDGWAPICAALDLPVPEDPFPVTNTTSEFRQMIGIDPPA
;
A
#
# COMPACT_ATOMS: atom_id res chain seq x y z
N MET A 1 -1.81 -2.31 3.26
CA MET A 1 -2.97 -1.98 2.39
C MET A 1 -3.12 -0.47 2.31
N GLY A 2 -3.70 0.08 1.22
CA GLY A 2 -3.98 1.51 1.10
C GLY A 2 -4.85 2.06 2.24
N ARG A 3 -4.79 3.37 2.47
CA ARG A 3 -5.53 4.11 3.53
C ARG A 3 -5.11 3.80 4.98
N THR A 4 -3.94 3.25 5.15
CA THR A 4 -3.30 3.03 6.47
C THR A 4 -2.10 3.95 6.73
N GLY A 5 -2.05 5.12 6.07
CA GLY A 5 -0.93 6.07 6.17
C GLY A 5 0.22 5.77 5.19
N THR A 6 -0.03 5.00 4.14
CA THR A 6 1.00 4.54 3.19
C THR A 6 1.70 5.68 2.44
N HIS A 7 1.02 6.77 2.12
CA HIS A 7 1.66 7.92 1.47
C HIS A 7 2.59 8.68 2.44
N SER A 8 2.21 8.81 3.69
CA SER A 8 3.08 9.34 4.74
C SER A 8 4.30 8.44 4.95
N LEU A 9 4.09 7.11 4.95
CA LEU A 9 5.18 6.12 5.01
C LEU A 9 6.11 6.21 3.81
N LYS A 10 5.58 6.40 2.58
CA LYS A 10 6.40 6.62 1.40
C LYS A 10 7.40 7.75 1.63
N ILE A 11 6.90 8.93 2.00
CA ILE A 11 7.74 10.11 2.25
C ILE A 11 8.75 9.84 3.38
N ALA A 12 8.31 9.20 4.46
CA ALA A 12 9.17 8.88 5.59
C ALA A 12 10.30 7.91 5.22
N LEU A 13 10.00 6.86 4.47
CA LEU A 13 10.99 5.88 4.03
C LEU A 13 11.97 6.48 3.00
N GLU A 14 11.52 7.34 2.10
CA GLU A 14 12.39 8.07 1.18
C GLU A 14 13.35 9.00 1.92
N GLN A 15 12.89 9.68 2.98
CA GLN A 15 13.75 10.50 3.83
C GLN A 15 14.80 9.66 4.57
N LEU A 16 14.41 8.50 5.10
CA LEU A 16 15.30 7.63 5.88
C LEU A 16 16.32 6.89 5.01
N LEU A 17 15.91 6.41 3.83
CA LEU A 17 16.69 5.50 3.01
C LEU A 17 17.40 6.20 1.82
N GLY A 18 17.00 7.42 1.50
CA GLY A 18 17.62 8.23 0.44
C GLY A 18 17.33 7.76 -0.99
N GLY A 19 16.27 6.95 -1.19
CA GLY A 19 15.86 6.45 -2.50
C GLY A 19 14.35 6.47 -2.68
N THR A 20 13.87 6.05 -3.84
CA THR A 20 12.44 6.04 -4.16
C THR A 20 11.73 4.88 -3.46
N CYS A 21 10.57 5.15 -2.87
CA CYS A 21 9.70 4.15 -2.29
C CYS A 21 8.54 3.83 -3.27
N HIS A 22 8.40 2.56 -3.67
CA HIS A 22 7.30 2.11 -4.52
C HIS A 22 5.96 2.31 -3.80
N HIS A 23 5.00 2.90 -4.51
CA HIS A 23 3.65 3.22 -4.05
C HIS A 23 2.72 3.31 -5.26
N MET A 24 1.40 3.24 -5.08
CA MET A 24 0.44 3.41 -6.18
C MET A 24 0.68 4.70 -6.99
N MET A 25 1.15 5.77 -6.36
CA MET A 25 1.43 7.04 -7.04
C MET A 25 2.53 6.91 -8.10
N GLU A 26 3.54 6.06 -7.88
CA GLU A 26 4.60 5.80 -8.85
C GLU A 26 4.07 5.13 -10.13
N MET A 27 3.00 4.34 -10.00
CA MET A 27 2.41 3.63 -11.14
C MET A 27 1.87 4.57 -12.23
N PHE A 28 1.45 5.77 -11.84
CA PHE A 28 0.91 6.74 -12.81
C PHE A 28 1.97 7.37 -13.71
N GLU A 29 3.24 7.30 -13.31
CA GLU A 29 4.38 7.87 -14.02
C GLU A 29 5.30 6.79 -14.63
N ARG A 30 5.04 5.49 -14.30
CA ARG A 30 5.89 4.36 -14.64
C ARG A 30 5.14 3.28 -15.42
N PRO A 31 4.92 3.48 -16.75
CA PRO A 31 4.23 2.48 -17.59
C PRO A 31 4.96 1.12 -17.63
N ASP A 32 6.27 1.09 -17.42
CA ASP A 32 7.07 -0.13 -17.22
C ASP A 32 6.59 -0.92 -16.00
N GLN A 33 6.40 -0.26 -14.87
CA GLN A 33 5.87 -0.86 -13.65
C GLN A 33 4.42 -1.35 -13.82
N VAL A 34 3.57 -0.55 -14.50
CA VAL A 34 2.22 -0.96 -14.86
C VAL A 34 2.23 -2.28 -15.65
N ALA A 35 3.13 -2.42 -16.62
CA ALA A 35 3.25 -3.64 -17.42
C ALA A 35 3.66 -4.85 -16.56
N LEU A 36 4.67 -4.70 -15.68
CA LEU A 36 5.13 -5.76 -14.78
C LEU A 36 4.03 -6.23 -13.83
N PHE A 37 3.34 -5.30 -13.16
CA PHE A 37 2.26 -5.66 -12.25
C PHE A 37 1.01 -6.21 -12.96
N THR A 38 0.71 -5.74 -14.17
CA THR A 38 -0.40 -6.33 -14.95
C THR A 38 -0.12 -7.79 -15.25
N ARG A 39 1.08 -8.16 -15.67
CA ARG A 39 1.50 -9.55 -15.88
C ARG A 39 1.40 -10.38 -14.59
N ALA A 40 1.86 -9.84 -13.46
CA ALA A 40 1.73 -10.49 -12.16
C ALA A 40 0.27 -10.72 -11.76
N ILE A 41 -0.61 -9.75 -12.02
CA ILE A 41 -2.06 -9.86 -11.80
C ILE A 41 -2.68 -10.95 -12.68
N ASP A 42 -2.23 -11.06 -13.91
CA ASP A 42 -2.68 -12.07 -14.87
C ASP A 42 -2.06 -13.47 -14.60
N GLY A 43 -1.26 -13.61 -13.54
CA GLY A 43 -0.72 -14.87 -13.04
C GLY A 43 0.57 -15.32 -13.74
N GLU A 44 1.23 -14.44 -14.47
CA GLU A 44 2.52 -14.75 -15.08
C GLU A 44 3.64 -14.83 -14.02
N PRO A 45 4.64 -15.70 -14.23
CA PRO A 45 5.83 -15.72 -13.38
C PRO A 45 6.48 -14.34 -13.32
N THR A 46 6.76 -13.87 -12.11
CA THR A 46 7.24 -12.51 -11.85
C THR A 46 8.54 -12.55 -11.07
N ASP A 47 9.56 -11.91 -11.59
CA ASP A 47 10.81 -11.65 -10.86
C ASP A 47 10.64 -10.39 -10.00
N TRP A 48 10.40 -10.59 -8.71
CA TRP A 48 10.19 -9.48 -7.77
C TRP A 48 11.46 -8.66 -7.52
N ALA A 49 12.65 -9.22 -7.75
CA ALA A 49 13.87 -8.46 -7.69
C ALA A 49 13.97 -7.48 -8.86
N GLU A 50 13.51 -7.87 -10.06
CA GLU A 50 13.37 -6.97 -11.21
C GLU A 50 12.32 -5.89 -10.96
N VAL A 51 11.14 -6.26 -10.45
CA VAL A 51 10.04 -5.31 -10.16
C VAL A 51 10.50 -4.18 -9.25
N TYR A 52 11.31 -4.48 -8.24
CA TYR A 52 11.74 -3.50 -7.23
C TYR A 52 13.18 -3.02 -7.38
N ALA A 53 13.85 -3.27 -8.53
CA ALA A 53 15.25 -2.94 -8.73
C ALA A 53 15.58 -1.44 -8.54
N ASP A 54 14.65 -0.56 -8.88
CA ASP A 54 14.81 0.90 -8.78
C ASP A 54 14.32 1.48 -7.44
N PHE A 55 13.88 0.64 -6.51
CA PHE A 55 13.22 1.09 -5.29
C PHE A 55 13.98 0.63 -4.04
N THR A 56 14.06 1.51 -3.04
CA THR A 56 14.68 1.21 -1.73
C THR A 56 13.67 0.70 -0.71
N ALA A 57 12.38 0.91 -0.96
CA ALA A 57 11.27 0.43 -0.14
C ALA A 57 10.02 0.22 -0.99
N MET A 58 9.04 -0.48 -0.44
CA MET A 58 7.73 -0.69 -1.04
C MET A 58 6.64 -0.56 0.01
N VAL A 59 5.62 0.24 -0.31
CA VAL A 59 4.39 0.37 0.48
C VAL A 59 3.17 0.43 -0.44
N ASP A 60 1.98 0.30 0.14
CA ASP A 60 0.73 0.47 -0.58
C ASP A 60 0.43 -0.60 -1.64
N PHE A 61 -0.54 -0.31 -2.46
CA PHE A 61 -0.93 -1.08 -3.63
C PHE A 61 0.00 -0.73 -4.83
N PRO A 62 0.28 -1.64 -5.77
CA PRO A 62 -0.17 -3.04 -5.82
C PRO A 62 0.68 -4.00 -4.96
N GLY A 63 1.82 -3.56 -4.45
CA GLY A 63 2.79 -4.38 -3.72
C GLY A 63 2.20 -5.12 -2.52
N SER A 64 1.29 -4.48 -1.78
CA SER A 64 0.65 -5.10 -0.61
C SER A 64 -0.16 -6.38 -0.92
N LEU A 65 -0.59 -6.61 -2.16
CA LEU A 65 -1.22 -7.86 -2.57
C LEU A 65 -0.22 -9.00 -2.79
N TYR A 66 1.06 -8.66 -2.97
CA TYR A 66 2.15 -9.57 -3.28
C TYR A 66 3.21 -9.58 -2.16
N TRP A 67 2.80 -9.22 -0.94
CA TRP A 67 3.73 -9.09 0.17
C TRP A 67 4.47 -10.40 0.49
N ARG A 68 3.85 -11.57 0.30
CA ARG A 68 4.48 -12.87 0.52
C ARG A 68 5.60 -13.12 -0.47
N GLU A 69 5.31 -12.87 -1.73
CA GLU A 69 6.25 -13.01 -2.83
C GLU A 69 7.43 -12.03 -2.68
N ALA A 70 7.13 -10.77 -2.35
CA ALA A 70 8.15 -9.77 -2.07
C ALA A 70 9.01 -10.14 -0.85
N ALA A 71 8.38 -10.57 0.27
CA ALA A 71 9.09 -10.98 1.47
C ALA A 71 9.99 -12.22 1.23
N ALA A 72 9.61 -13.11 0.31
CA ALA A 72 10.43 -14.25 -0.09
C ALA A 72 11.59 -13.85 -1.01
N ALA A 73 11.38 -12.88 -1.91
CA ALA A 73 12.43 -12.36 -2.79
C ALA A 73 13.49 -11.54 -2.03
N PHE A 74 13.10 -10.91 -0.92
CA PHE A 74 13.98 -10.09 -0.07
C PHE A 74 14.00 -10.62 1.37
N PRO A 75 14.66 -11.75 1.64
CA PRO A 75 14.58 -12.43 2.95
C PRO A 75 15.17 -11.62 4.11
N ASP A 76 16.08 -10.70 3.83
CA ASP A 76 16.73 -9.87 4.86
C ASP A 76 15.98 -8.53 5.11
N ALA A 77 15.01 -8.18 4.27
CA ALA A 77 14.28 -6.92 4.41
C ALA A 77 13.24 -7.01 5.54
N PRO A 78 13.08 -5.96 6.36
CA PRO A 78 11.94 -5.85 7.28
C PRO A 78 10.61 -5.81 6.52
N VAL A 79 9.56 -6.33 7.13
CA VAL A 79 8.19 -6.27 6.63
C VAL A 79 7.38 -5.33 7.51
N LEU A 80 6.97 -4.18 6.96
CA LEU A 80 6.17 -3.21 7.68
C LEU A 80 4.68 -3.45 7.41
N LEU A 81 3.94 -3.82 8.44
CA LEU A 81 2.48 -3.88 8.42
C LEU A 81 1.91 -2.55 8.89
N SER A 82 1.45 -1.72 7.96
CA SER A 82 0.71 -0.51 8.30
C SER A 82 -0.77 -0.83 8.52
N SER A 83 -1.28 -0.55 9.70
CA SER A 83 -2.65 -0.86 10.08
C SER A 83 -3.36 0.28 10.80
N ARG A 84 -4.67 0.16 10.92
CA ARG A 84 -5.56 1.00 11.73
C ARG A 84 -6.81 0.20 12.10
N ASP A 85 -7.74 0.79 12.89
CA ASP A 85 -9.02 0.15 13.16
C ASP A 85 -9.78 -0.16 11.85
N ALA A 86 -10.41 -1.33 11.78
CA ALA A 86 -11.00 -1.85 10.55
C ALA A 86 -12.20 -1.02 10.06
N GLU A 87 -13.00 -0.50 10.97
CA GLU A 87 -14.13 0.39 10.66
C GLU A 87 -13.66 1.73 10.08
N GLY A 88 -12.62 2.31 10.68
CA GLY A 88 -11.98 3.54 10.18
C GLY A 88 -11.28 3.32 8.86
N TRP A 89 -10.66 2.15 8.65
CA TRP A 89 -10.10 1.78 7.35
C TRP A 89 -11.19 1.71 6.28
N TYR A 90 -12.27 0.95 6.51
CA TYR A 90 -13.37 0.83 5.55
C TYR A 90 -13.99 2.19 5.23
N ARG A 91 -14.27 3.00 6.24
CA ARG A 91 -14.79 4.36 6.06
C ARG A 91 -13.87 5.22 5.21
N SER A 92 -12.56 5.14 5.41
CA SER A 92 -11.59 5.88 4.58
C SER A 92 -11.54 5.33 3.16
N ALA A 93 -11.49 4.02 2.96
CA ALA A 93 -11.41 3.37 1.66
C ALA A 93 -12.67 3.61 0.81
N SER A 94 -13.86 3.46 1.40
CA SER A 94 -15.16 3.69 0.74
C SER A 94 -15.37 5.15 0.33
N ASN A 95 -14.81 6.11 1.07
CA ASN A 95 -14.88 7.53 0.74
C ASN A 95 -13.75 8.02 -0.19
N THR A 96 -12.85 7.15 -0.62
CA THR A 96 -11.69 7.52 -1.45
C THR A 96 -11.46 6.52 -2.58
N ILE A 97 -10.64 5.48 -2.35
CA ILE A 97 -10.17 4.57 -3.41
C ILE A 97 -11.29 3.79 -4.10
N PHE A 98 -12.36 3.42 -3.40
CA PHE A 98 -13.47 2.73 -4.06
C PHE A 98 -14.23 3.65 -5.01
N LEU A 99 -14.35 4.94 -4.69
CA LEU A 99 -14.96 5.93 -5.57
C LEU A 99 -14.09 6.28 -6.79
N SER A 100 -12.77 6.04 -6.71
CA SER A 100 -11.87 6.36 -7.82
C SER A 100 -12.04 5.42 -9.03
N PHE A 101 -12.52 4.19 -8.82
CA PHE A 101 -12.76 3.25 -9.93
C PHE A 101 -13.75 3.80 -10.95
N ASP A 102 -14.86 4.39 -10.49
CA ASP A 102 -15.90 4.96 -11.37
C ASP A 102 -15.49 6.28 -12.02
N ARG A 103 -14.40 6.89 -11.56
CA ARG A 103 -13.91 8.21 -11.99
C ARG A 103 -12.59 8.17 -12.74
N THR A 104 -12.15 6.97 -13.05
CA THR A 104 -10.87 6.76 -13.73
C THR A 104 -10.88 7.37 -15.14
N PRO A 105 -9.92 8.26 -15.47
CA PRO A 105 -9.73 8.78 -16.81
C PRO A 105 -9.55 7.64 -17.84
N PRO A 106 -10.00 7.81 -19.09
CA PRO A 106 -9.97 6.75 -20.10
C PRO A 106 -8.58 6.12 -20.31
N GLU A 107 -7.52 6.90 -20.24
CA GLU A 107 -6.14 6.47 -20.41
C GLU A 107 -5.63 5.56 -19.28
N LEU A 108 -6.20 5.67 -18.08
CA LEU A 108 -5.83 4.85 -16.93
C LEU A 108 -6.75 3.64 -16.71
N ARG A 109 -7.85 3.54 -17.47
CA ARG A 109 -8.83 2.45 -17.31
C ARG A 109 -8.21 1.05 -17.40
N PRO A 110 -7.36 0.74 -18.40
CA PRO A 110 -6.78 -0.61 -18.49
C PRO A 110 -6.00 -1.00 -17.22
N TRP A 111 -5.24 -0.04 -16.66
CA TRP A 111 -4.53 -0.25 -15.41
C TRP A 111 -5.49 -0.44 -14.23
N MET A 112 -6.49 0.42 -14.08
CA MET A 112 -7.45 0.33 -12.97
C MET A 112 -8.33 -0.92 -13.04
N GLU A 113 -8.61 -1.43 -14.23
CA GLU A 113 -9.25 -2.75 -14.42
C GLU A 113 -8.33 -3.90 -13.98
N ALA A 114 -7.04 -3.83 -14.28
CA ALA A 114 -6.06 -4.78 -13.74
C ALA A 114 -5.98 -4.70 -12.20
N VAL A 115 -5.91 -3.49 -11.65
CA VAL A 115 -5.99 -3.25 -10.19
C VAL A 115 -7.21 -3.94 -9.57
N ARG A 116 -8.37 -3.77 -10.20
CA ARG A 116 -9.62 -4.39 -9.72
C ARG A 116 -9.53 -5.92 -9.74
N ARG A 117 -9.04 -6.51 -10.84
CA ARG A 117 -8.83 -7.97 -10.92
C ARG A 117 -7.89 -8.48 -9.84
N GLY A 118 -6.79 -7.75 -9.58
CA GLY A 118 -5.85 -8.10 -8.51
C GLY A 118 -6.49 -8.10 -7.13
N LEU A 119 -7.29 -7.08 -6.83
CA LEU A 119 -8.05 -6.98 -5.58
C LEU A 119 -9.11 -8.10 -5.47
N ASP A 120 -9.86 -8.36 -6.54
CA ASP A 120 -10.87 -9.43 -6.57
C ASP A 120 -10.24 -10.80 -6.29
N ALA A 121 -9.08 -11.08 -6.88
CA ALA A 121 -8.41 -12.37 -6.77
C ALA A 121 -7.68 -12.57 -5.43
N ARG A 122 -7.09 -11.52 -4.84
CA ARG A 122 -6.15 -11.65 -3.72
C ARG A 122 -6.60 -10.98 -2.43
N PHE A 123 -7.66 -10.20 -2.46
CA PHE A 123 -8.13 -9.49 -1.27
C PHE A 123 -9.62 -9.73 -1.01
N CYS A 124 -10.50 -9.13 -1.81
CA CYS A 124 -11.94 -9.29 -1.70
C CYS A 124 -12.61 -8.94 -3.03
N ALA A 125 -13.51 -9.79 -3.51
CA ALA A 125 -14.29 -9.52 -4.73
C ALA A 125 -15.59 -8.73 -4.46
N ASP A 126 -16.08 -8.72 -3.22
CA ASP A 126 -17.34 -8.09 -2.84
C ASP A 126 -17.12 -6.71 -2.20
N PHE A 127 -16.76 -5.72 -3.03
CA PHE A 127 -16.44 -4.35 -2.59
C PHE A 127 -17.65 -3.58 -2.05
N GLU A 128 -18.87 -3.98 -2.39
CA GLU A 128 -20.09 -3.34 -1.92
C GLU A 128 -20.48 -3.82 -0.52
N ASN A 129 -19.97 -4.98 -0.13
CA ASN A 129 -20.26 -5.58 1.17
C ASN A 129 -19.24 -5.14 2.22
N LYS A 130 -19.67 -4.22 3.09
CA LYS A 130 -18.85 -3.68 4.16
C LYS A 130 -18.23 -4.78 5.04
N ASP A 131 -19.04 -5.75 5.45
CA ASP A 131 -18.59 -6.79 6.39
C ASP A 131 -17.57 -7.72 5.73
N ALA A 132 -17.75 -8.05 4.44
CA ALA A 132 -16.79 -8.82 3.67
C ALA A 132 -15.46 -8.07 3.51
N MET A 133 -15.51 -6.78 3.24
CA MET A 133 -14.32 -5.94 3.12
C MET A 133 -13.55 -5.79 4.44
N ILE A 134 -14.27 -5.59 5.55
CA ILE A 134 -13.66 -5.53 6.88
C ILE A 134 -13.02 -6.88 7.22
N ALA A 135 -13.73 -7.98 7.02
CA ALA A 135 -13.20 -9.32 7.28
C ALA A 135 -11.95 -9.63 6.45
N ALA A 136 -11.93 -9.23 5.17
CA ALA A 136 -10.76 -9.38 4.30
C ALA A 136 -9.56 -8.55 4.80
N TYR A 137 -9.80 -7.33 5.27
CA TYR A 137 -8.77 -6.47 5.83
C TYR A 137 -8.18 -7.05 7.13
N GLU A 138 -9.03 -7.50 8.04
CA GLU A 138 -8.60 -8.14 9.29
C GLU A 138 -7.85 -9.45 9.02
N LYS A 139 -8.33 -10.27 8.09
CA LYS A 139 -7.67 -11.49 7.65
C LYS A 139 -6.27 -11.19 7.10
N HIS A 140 -6.15 -10.22 6.18
CA HIS A 140 -4.86 -9.80 5.63
C HIS A 140 -3.86 -9.41 6.74
N ASN A 141 -4.30 -8.58 7.68
CA ASN A 141 -3.44 -8.15 8.79
C ASN A 141 -3.05 -9.31 9.72
N ALA A 142 -3.99 -10.22 9.99
CA ALA A 142 -3.73 -11.41 10.81
C ALA A 142 -2.74 -12.37 10.12
N GLU A 143 -2.86 -12.57 8.81
CA GLU A 143 -1.94 -13.41 8.03
C GLU A 143 -0.51 -12.83 8.04
N VAL A 144 -0.35 -11.52 7.83
CA VAL A 144 0.97 -10.88 7.92
C VAL A 144 1.60 -11.10 9.30
N ARG A 145 0.83 -10.89 10.39
CA ARG A 145 1.32 -11.10 11.77
C ARG A 145 1.67 -12.56 12.07
N ALA A 146 0.96 -13.50 11.45
CA ALA A 146 1.19 -14.93 11.69
C ALA A 146 2.35 -15.51 10.88
N GLU A 147 2.58 -15.00 9.67
CA GLU A 147 3.52 -15.58 8.71
C GLU A 147 4.88 -14.88 8.70
N VAL A 148 4.94 -13.59 9.04
CA VAL A 148 6.21 -12.85 9.09
C VAL A 148 6.92 -13.13 10.42
N PRO A 149 8.20 -13.55 10.40
CA PRO A 149 8.98 -13.72 11.64
C PRO A 149 9.02 -12.45 12.47
N ALA A 150 8.88 -12.58 13.79
CA ALA A 150 8.74 -11.43 14.69
C ALA A 150 9.93 -10.45 14.61
N GLU A 151 11.13 -10.95 14.33
CA GLU A 151 12.35 -10.15 14.16
C GLU A 151 12.38 -9.33 12.86
N ARG A 152 11.52 -9.66 11.91
CA ARG A 152 11.36 -8.92 10.63
C ARG A 152 10.12 -8.04 10.60
N LEU A 153 9.16 -8.25 11.51
CA LEU A 153 7.87 -7.58 11.49
C LEU A 153 7.93 -6.22 12.19
N ILE A 154 7.56 -5.17 11.48
CA ILE A 154 7.26 -3.86 12.05
C ILE A 154 5.74 -3.70 12.01
N ASP A 155 5.05 -3.97 13.13
CA ASP A 155 3.60 -3.70 13.24
C ASP A 155 3.42 -2.23 13.60
N TRP A 156 2.88 -1.45 12.69
CA TRP A 156 2.90 0.01 12.73
C TRP A 156 1.52 0.63 12.48
N THR A 157 1.23 1.68 13.22
CA THR A 157 0.07 2.55 12.99
C THR A 157 0.53 3.99 12.76
N PRO A 158 -0.28 4.86 12.10
CA PRO A 158 0.09 6.26 11.89
C PRO A 158 0.43 7.05 13.16
N SER A 159 -0.09 6.64 14.33
CA SER A 159 0.21 7.27 15.62
C SER A 159 1.59 6.93 16.17
N ASP A 160 2.24 5.89 15.68
CA ASP A 160 3.55 5.45 16.18
C ASP A 160 4.71 6.31 15.64
N GLY A 161 4.47 7.01 14.52
CA GLY A 161 5.45 7.90 13.91
C GLY A 161 6.75 7.20 13.51
N TRP A 162 7.87 7.87 13.77
CA TRP A 162 9.21 7.41 13.38
C TRP A 162 9.75 6.21 14.17
N ALA A 163 9.45 6.15 15.47
CA ALA A 163 10.20 5.34 16.40
C ALA A 163 10.30 3.84 16.04
N PRO A 164 9.22 3.11 15.71
CA PRO A 164 9.33 1.69 15.37
C PRO A 164 10.11 1.45 14.08
N ILE A 165 9.96 2.36 13.10
CA ILE A 165 10.64 2.24 11.80
C ILE A 165 12.13 2.46 11.97
N CYS A 166 12.53 3.53 12.64
CA CYS A 166 13.92 3.85 12.89
C CYS A 166 14.62 2.77 13.73
N ALA A 167 13.93 2.23 14.75
CA ALA A 167 14.46 1.15 15.56
C ALA A 167 14.73 -0.12 14.74
N ALA A 168 13.82 -0.50 13.84
CA ALA A 168 13.97 -1.68 12.99
C ALA A 168 15.05 -1.52 11.91
N LEU A 169 15.31 -0.29 11.48
CA LEU A 169 16.31 0.04 10.45
C LEU A 169 17.67 0.44 11.04
N ASP A 170 17.82 0.47 12.36
CA ASP A 170 19.01 0.97 13.07
C ASP A 170 19.41 2.38 12.62
N LEU A 171 18.40 3.27 12.48
CA LEU A 171 18.58 4.66 12.05
C LEU A 171 18.18 5.63 13.16
N PRO A 172 18.80 6.83 13.20
CA PRO A 172 18.40 7.88 14.14
C PRO A 172 16.99 8.39 13.80
N VAL A 173 16.23 8.72 14.85
CA VAL A 173 14.92 9.35 14.68
C VAL A 173 15.10 10.79 14.20
N PRO A 174 14.48 11.20 13.07
CA PRO A 174 14.51 12.58 12.61
C PRO A 174 13.95 13.57 13.65
N GLU A 175 14.46 14.80 13.63
CA GLU A 175 13.93 15.89 14.48
C GLU A 175 12.58 16.44 13.95
N ASP A 176 12.35 16.30 12.64
CA ASP A 176 11.11 16.73 12.01
C ASP A 176 9.93 15.84 12.42
N PRO A 177 8.72 16.39 12.51
CA PRO A 177 7.53 15.59 12.76
C PRO A 177 7.32 14.57 11.65
N PHE A 178 6.72 13.43 12.02
CA PHE A 178 6.35 12.39 11.03
C PHE A 178 5.40 12.98 9.97
N PRO A 179 5.62 12.71 8.66
CA PRO A 179 4.79 13.24 7.60
C PRO A 179 3.30 12.86 7.77
N VAL A 180 2.41 13.83 7.57
CA VAL A 180 0.96 13.59 7.55
C VAL A 180 0.41 14.13 6.24
N THR A 181 0.06 13.21 5.33
CA THR A 181 -0.33 13.55 3.96
C THR A 181 -1.43 12.61 3.45
N ASN A 182 -2.03 12.99 2.33
CA ASN A 182 -3.05 12.20 1.64
C ASN A 182 -4.23 11.86 2.56
N THR A 183 -4.71 12.85 3.29
CA THR A 183 -5.94 12.77 4.06
C THR A 183 -7.13 12.41 3.16
N THR A 184 -8.26 12.03 3.73
CA THR A 184 -9.48 11.77 2.94
C THR A 184 -9.89 12.98 2.11
N SER A 185 -9.75 14.20 2.65
CA SER A 185 -10.08 15.44 1.94
C SER A 185 -9.14 15.69 0.76
N GLU A 186 -7.83 15.57 0.98
CA GLU A 186 -6.82 15.75 -0.09
C GLU A 186 -7.00 14.72 -1.21
N PHE A 187 -7.22 13.44 -0.88
CA PHE A 187 -7.48 12.42 -1.88
C PHE A 187 -8.73 12.74 -2.71
N ARG A 188 -9.83 13.14 -2.05
CA ARG A 188 -11.08 13.49 -2.73
C ARG A 188 -10.92 14.70 -3.67
N GLN A 189 -10.14 15.70 -3.25
CA GLN A 189 -9.78 16.84 -4.11
C GLN A 189 -8.97 16.38 -5.33
N MET A 190 -7.98 15.49 -5.13
CA MET A 190 -7.15 14.95 -6.21
C MET A 190 -7.96 14.24 -7.28
N ILE A 191 -8.99 13.48 -6.90
CA ILE A 191 -9.89 12.78 -7.85
C ILE A 191 -11.14 13.57 -8.25
N GLY A 192 -11.19 14.86 -7.95
CA GLY A 192 -12.28 15.76 -8.34
C GLY A 192 -13.60 15.52 -7.62
N ILE A 193 -13.58 15.03 -6.37
CA ILE A 193 -14.75 14.87 -5.51
C ILE A 193 -14.71 15.91 -4.39
N ASP A 194 -15.82 16.55 -4.11
CA ASP A 194 -15.93 17.44 -2.96
C ASP A 194 -15.61 16.70 -1.65
N PRO A 195 -15.05 17.42 -0.65
CA PRO A 195 -14.78 16.81 0.65
C PRO A 195 -16.07 16.18 1.22
N PRO A 196 -15.96 15.10 2.03
CA PRO A 196 -17.12 14.52 2.69
C PRO A 196 -17.78 15.58 3.59
N ALA A 197 -19.11 15.63 3.55
CA ALA A 197 -19.90 16.51 4.39
C ALA A 197 -19.73 16.17 5.89
#